data_1814e4b0c6996e59ab8fc021620b116e
#
_entry.id   1814e4b0c6996e59ab8fc021620b116e
#
_cell.length_a   1.000
_cell.length_b   1.000
_cell.length_c   1.000
_cell.angle_alpha   90.00
_cell.angle_beta   90.00
_cell.angle_gamma   90.00
#
_symmetry.space_group_name_H-M   'P 1'
#
loop_
_entity.id
_entity.type
_entity.pdbx_description
1 polymer ?
#
loop_
_entity_poly.entity_id
_entity_poly.type
_entity_poly.pdbx_seq_one_letter_code
_entity_poly.pdbx_strand_id
1 'polypeptide(L)'
;MVKADGSVLLHSDGGSYKPLNWMSPPCTLRVGSPDKEAADAGVTEVWAVQHDKSDDRLEIEIHEILADAQHDLGTDPGLIKDGVEAHLQELLAEQVGLLGIGHTLVRREYPTAIGPVDILAKTKAGATVAIEIKRRGDIDGVEQLTRYLELLNRDPLLSPVEGVFAAQEIKPQARVLAEDRGIRCLVLDYEAMRGVDTSSTRLF
;
A
#
# COMPACT_ATOMS: atom_id res chain seq x y z
N MET A 1 -22.72 6.61 -2.89
CA MET A 1 -21.97 7.07 -1.67
C MET A 1 -21.49 8.48 -1.91
N VAL A 2 -21.77 9.38 -1.00
CA VAL A 2 -21.22 10.75 -0.98
C VAL A 2 -20.23 10.83 0.16
N LYS A 3 -19.01 11.32 -0.09
CA LYS A 3 -17.96 11.44 0.91
C LYS A 3 -17.87 12.86 1.49
N ALA A 4 -17.19 13.01 2.61
CA ALA A 4 -17.01 14.30 3.28
C ALA A 4 -16.26 15.33 2.43
N ASP A 5 -15.40 14.91 1.49
CA ASP A 5 -14.71 15.78 0.54
C ASP A 5 -15.58 16.22 -0.65
N GLY A 6 -16.85 15.80 -0.67
CA GLY A 6 -17.82 16.06 -1.73
C GLY A 6 -17.78 15.05 -2.88
N SER A 7 -16.81 14.13 -2.94
CA SER A 7 -16.77 13.12 -4.00
C SER A 7 -17.98 12.21 -3.96
N VAL A 8 -18.46 11.80 -5.14
CA VAL A 8 -19.60 10.92 -5.32
C VAL A 8 -19.17 9.64 -6.02
N LEU A 9 -19.56 8.49 -5.49
CA LEU A 9 -19.27 7.18 -6.05
C LEU A 9 -20.55 6.38 -6.21
N LEU A 10 -20.71 5.76 -7.37
CA LEU A 10 -21.82 4.87 -7.71
C LEU A 10 -21.28 3.44 -7.87
N HIS A 11 -21.77 2.51 -7.05
CA HIS A 11 -21.41 1.10 -7.11
C HIS A 11 -22.61 0.27 -7.56
N SER A 12 -22.35 -0.88 -8.21
CA SER A 12 -23.35 -1.93 -8.32
C SER A 12 -23.45 -2.75 -7.04
N ASP A 13 -24.53 -3.46 -6.85
CA ASP A 13 -24.75 -4.40 -5.75
C ASP A 13 -24.08 -5.76 -5.97
N GLY A 14 -23.40 -5.95 -7.09
CA GLY A 14 -22.74 -7.22 -7.46
C GLY A 14 -21.39 -7.09 -8.13
N GLY A 15 -20.50 -8.05 -7.84
CA GLY A 15 -19.35 -8.45 -8.65
C GLY A 15 -18.15 -7.54 -8.73
N SER A 16 -18.20 -6.26 -8.41
CA SER A 16 -17.05 -5.35 -8.55
C SER A 16 -16.80 -4.51 -7.33
N TYR A 17 -15.54 -4.49 -6.86
CA TYR A 17 -15.11 -3.56 -5.80
C TYR A 17 -14.88 -2.13 -6.32
N LYS A 18 -14.75 -1.95 -7.64
CA LYS A 18 -14.60 -0.61 -8.24
C LYS A 18 -15.95 0.04 -8.45
N PRO A 19 -16.07 1.36 -8.29
CA PRO A 19 -17.31 2.06 -8.64
C PRO A 19 -17.58 1.94 -10.13
N LEU A 20 -18.87 1.87 -10.49
CA LEU A 20 -19.34 1.95 -11.89
C LEU A 20 -19.05 3.34 -12.44
N ASN A 21 -19.28 4.39 -11.64
CA ASN A 21 -19.03 5.76 -11.98
C ASN A 21 -18.67 6.57 -10.73
N TRP A 22 -17.97 7.69 -10.93
CA TRP A 22 -17.61 8.58 -9.83
C TRP A 22 -17.38 10.00 -10.32
N MET A 23 -17.51 10.97 -9.40
CA MET A 23 -17.09 12.34 -9.56
C MET A 23 -16.09 12.68 -8.45
N SER A 24 -14.88 13.11 -8.85
CA SER A 24 -13.85 13.54 -7.90
C SER A 24 -14.08 15.00 -7.45
N PRO A 25 -13.61 15.41 -6.27
CA PRO A 25 -13.70 16.79 -5.83
C PRO A 25 -12.74 17.72 -6.62
N PRO A 26 -13.00 19.02 -6.75
CA PRO A 26 -14.15 19.72 -6.21
C PRO A 26 -15.39 19.53 -7.09
N CYS A 27 -16.48 19.09 -6.50
CA CYS A 27 -17.76 18.95 -7.18
C CYS A 27 -18.92 19.28 -6.25
N THR A 28 -20.03 19.67 -6.86
CA THR A 28 -21.26 20.05 -6.18
C THR A 28 -22.36 19.08 -6.50
N LEU A 29 -22.95 18.44 -5.49
CA LEU A 29 -24.15 17.60 -5.60
C LEU A 29 -25.40 18.44 -5.37
N ARG A 30 -26.38 18.30 -6.25
CA ARG A 30 -27.71 18.86 -6.10
C ARG A 30 -28.73 17.73 -6.22
N VAL A 31 -29.64 17.65 -5.26
CA VAL A 31 -30.77 16.73 -5.27
C VAL A 31 -32.00 17.51 -5.74
N GLY A 32 -32.71 16.99 -6.71
CA GLY A 32 -33.88 17.61 -7.28
C GLY A 32 -34.99 16.59 -7.59
N SER A 33 -36.15 17.13 -7.94
CA SER A 33 -37.27 16.32 -8.43
C SER A 33 -37.05 15.94 -9.90
N PRO A 34 -37.48 14.75 -10.33
CA PRO A 34 -37.46 14.35 -11.73
C PRO A 34 -38.38 15.24 -12.58
N ASP A 35 -38.11 15.30 -13.86
CA ASP A 35 -39.06 15.86 -14.81
C ASP A 35 -40.27 14.91 -15.00
N LYS A 36 -41.23 15.31 -15.83
CA LYS A 36 -42.45 14.52 -15.99
C LYS A 36 -42.20 13.15 -16.62
N GLU A 37 -41.27 13.07 -17.57
CA GLU A 37 -40.94 11.83 -18.27
C GLU A 37 -40.24 10.85 -17.35
N ALA A 38 -39.24 11.30 -16.58
CA ALA A 38 -38.54 10.53 -15.58
C ALA A 38 -39.48 10.10 -14.41
N ALA A 39 -40.39 10.99 -13.98
CA ALA A 39 -41.41 10.64 -12.98
C ALA A 39 -42.39 9.58 -13.47
N ASP A 40 -42.83 9.69 -14.72
CA ASP A 40 -43.70 8.67 -15.33
C ASP A 40 -42.97 7.32 -15.51
N ALA A 41 -41.61 7.32 -15.59
CA ALA A 41 -40.75 6.14 -15.59
C ALA A 41 -40.45 5.60 -14.18
N GLY A 42 -40.98 6.23 -13.13
CA GLY A 42 -40.83 5.78 -11.75
C GLY A 42 -39.60 6.33 -11.01
N VAL A 43 -38.93 7.35 -11.56
CA VAL A 43 -37.87 8.07 -10.88
C VAL A 43 -38.47 8.92 -9.75
N THR A 44 -37.92 8.83 -8.56
CA THR A 44 -38.36 9.60 -7.39
C THR A 44 -37.49 10.83 -7.11
N GLU A 45 -36.19 10.73 -7.37
CA GLU A 45 -35.22 11.81 -7.20
C GLU A 45 -34.19 11.79 -8.31
N VAL A 46 -33.64 12.97 -8.64
CA VAL A 46 -32.50 13.12 -9.55
C VAL A 46 -31.35 13.79 -8.79
N TRP A 47 -30.22 13.10 -8.76
CA TRP A 47 -29.00 13.65 -8.19
C TRP A 47 -28.07 14.13 -9.29
N ALA A 48 -27.87 15.42 -9.41
CA ALA A 48 -26.97 16.05 -10.37
C ALA A 48 -25.67 16.43 -9.68
N VAL A 49 -24.57 15.84 -10.13
CA VAL A 49 -23.20 16.14 -9.64
C VAL A 49 -22.46 16.86 -10.73
N GLN A 50 -22.03 18.07 -10.45
CA GLN A 50 -21.28 18.92 -11.38
C GLN A 50 -19.87 19.11 -10.85
N HIS A 51 -18.86 18.86 -11.69
CA HIS A 51 -17.49 19.23 -11.36
C HIS A 51 -17.31 20.75 -11.43
N ASP A 52 -16.69 21.35 -10.38
CA ASP A 52 -16.65 22.81 -10.25
C ASP A 52 -15.65 23.48 -11.22
N LYS A 53 -14.70 22.71 -11.80
CA LYS A 53 -13.62 23.21 -12.66
C LYS A 53 -13.62 22.63 -14.07
N SER A 54 -14.58 21.79 -14.41
CA SER A 54 -14.74 21.22 -15.75
C SER A 54 -16.22 21.08 -16.11
N ASP A 55 -16.49 20.72 -17.35
CA ASP A 55 -17.86 20.47 -17.83
C ASP A 55 -18.38 19.08 -17.49
N ASP A 56 -17.62 18.31 -16.71
CA ASP A 56 -18.02 16.95 -16.31
C ASP A 56 -19.24 16.99 -15.42
N ARG A 57 -20.26 16.22 -15.82
CA ARG A 57 -21.54 16.09 -15.11
C ARG A 57 -21.91 14.62 -14.97
N LEU A 58 -22.31 14.24 -13.77
CA LEU A 58 -22.91 12.93 -13.49
C LEU A 58 -24.35 13.16 -13.03
N GLU A 59 -25.28 12.52 -13.70
CA GLU A 59 -26.68 12.52 -13.34
C GLU A 59 -27.10 11.12 -12.92
N ILE A 60 -27.76 11.00 -11.77
CA ILE A 60 -28.15 9.74 -11.16
C ILE A 60 -29.66 9.79 -10.92
N GLU A 61 -30.40 8.95 -11.62
CA GLU A 61 -31.82 8.76 -11.42
C GLU A 61 -32.06 7.70 -10.32
N ILE A 62 -32.80 8.08 -9.29
CA ILE A 62 -33.12 7.21 -8.16
C ILE A 62 -34.59 6.83 -8.22
N HIS A 63 -34.87 5.53 -8.31
CA HIS A 63 -36.21 5.01 -8.31
C HIS A 63 -36.72 4.74 -6.89
N GLU A 64 -35.87 4.18 -6.02
CA GLU A 64 -36.22 3.84 -4.65
C GLU A 64 -34.99 3.92 -3.74
N ILE A 65 -35.14 4.45 -2.55
CA ILE A 65 -34.14 4.43 -1.49
C ILE A 65 -34.53 3.38 -0.48
N LEU A 66 -33.88 2.23 -0.48
CA LEU A 66 -34.12 1.15 0.47
C LEU A 66 -33.49 1.42 1.83
N ALA A 67 -32.34 2.11 1.84
CA ALA A 67 -31.66 2.53 3.07
C ALA A 67 -30.83 3.78 2.79
N ASP A 68 -30.84 4.70 3.72
CA ASP A 68 -29.93 5.83 3.78
C ASP A 68 -29.21 5.82 5.14
N ALA A 69 -27.88 5.93 5.12
CA ALA A 69 -27.08 5.92 6.31
C ALA A 69 -25.95 6.96 6.20
N GLN A 70 -25.82 7.76 7.22
CA GLN A 70 -24.75 8.75 7.35
C GLN A 70 -23.89 8.43 8.56
N HIS A 71 -22.58 8.46 8.35
CA HIS A 71 -21.59 8.26 9.41
C HIS A 71 -20.56 9.39 9.37
N ASP A 72 -20.31 10.00 10.51
CA ASP A 72 -19.12 10.82 10.68
C ASP A 72 -17.95 9.89 11.03
N LEU A 73 -17.03 9.74 10.10
CA LEU A 73 -15.84 8.88 10.26
C LEU A 73 -14.67 9.65 10.89
N GLY A 74 -14.89 10.90 11.28
CA GLY A 74 -13.85 11.75 11.85
C GLY A 74 -12.80 12.16 10.82
N THR A 75 -11.64 12.53 11.32
CA THR A 75 -10.50 12.89 10.47
C THR A 75 -9.98 11.63 9.77
N ASP A 76 -9.82 11.71 8.44
CA ASP A 76 -9.19 10.65 7.66
C ASP A 76 -7.80 10.34 8.28
N PRO A 77 -7.58 9.14 8.81
CA PRO A 77 -6.28 8.76 9.38
C PRO A 77 -5.17 8.69 8.33
N GLY A 78 -5.49 8.97 7.07
CA GLY A 78 -4.63 8.64 5.94
C GLY A 78 -4.61 7.14 5.67
N LEU A 79 -3.98 6.76 4.61
CA LEU A 79 -3.63 5.37 4.39
C LEU A 79 -2.52 5.05 5.39
N ILE A 80 -2.86 4.52 6.55
CA ILE A 80 -1.89 3.79 7.35
C ILE A 80 -1.57 2.57 6.47
N LYS A 81 -0.57 2.73 5.61
CA LYS A 81 0.09 1.58 5.00
C LYS A 81 0.43 0.69 6.17
N ASP A 82 -0.24 -0.44 6.22
CA ASP A 82 -0.16 -1.47 7.24
C ASP A 82 1.03 -1.26 8.15
N GLY A 83 0.83 -0.88 9.42
CA GLY A 83 1.91 -0.69 10.39
C GLY A 83 2.83 -1.90 10.53
N VAL A 84 2.47 -2.99 9.85
CA VAL A 84 3.23 -4.22 9.69
C VAL A 84 4.56 -4.00 8.98
N GLU A 85 4.66 -3.19 7.91
CA GLU A 85 5.96 -2.97 7.24
C GLU A 85 6.90 -2.18 8.14
N ALA A 86 6.40 -1.11 8.78
CA ALA A 86 7.20 -0.34 9.74
C ALA A 86 7.61 -1.20 10.94
N HIS A 87 6.72 -2.03 11.44
CA HIS A 87 7.02 -2.93 12.56
C HIS A 87 7.96 -4.07 12.16
N LEU A 88 7.85 -4.64 10.94
CA LEU A 88 8.83 -5.58 10.40
C LEU A 88 10.24 -4.95 10.31
N GLN A 89 10.31 -3.68 9.90
CA GLN A 89 11.56 -2.93 9.84
C GLN A 89 12.16 -2.77 11.25
N GLU A 90 11.35 -2.45 12.25
CA GLU A 90 11.79 -2.38 13.66
C GLU A 90 12.30 -3.71 14.16
N LEU A 91 11.50 -4.74 14.03
CA LEU A 91 11.86 -6.10 14.47
C LEU A 91 13.12 -6.64 13.77
N LEU A 92 13.27 -6.41 12.46
CA LEU A 92 14.46 -6.86 11.74
C LEU A 92 15.70 -6.06 12.14
N ALA A 93 15.57 -4.78 12.44
CA ALA A 93 16.66 -3.96 12.92
C ALA A 93 17.15 -4.40 14.31
N GLU A 94 16.23 -4.80 15.19
CA GLU A 94 16.54 -5.36 16.51
C GLU A 94 17.14 -6.77 16.41
N GLN A 95 16.70 -7.55 15.43
CA GLN A 95 17.08 -8.94 15.18
C GLN A 95 17.94 -9.07 13.92
N VAL A 96 18.87 -8.13 13.70
CA VAL A 96 19.72 -8.08 12.50
C VAL A 96 20.48 -9.39 12.22
N GLY A 97 20.65 -10.22 13.22
CA GLY A 97 21.21 -11.57 13.09
C GLY A 97 20.41 -12.50 12.17
N LEU A 98 19.13 -12.21 11.90
CA LEU A 98 18.31 -12.93 10.90
C LEU A 98 18.84 -12.74 9.47
N LEU A 99 19.57 -11.67 9.20
CA LEU A 99 20.26 -11.46 7.92
C LEU A 99 21.45 -12.42 7.74
N GLY A 100 22.00 -12.91 8.85
CA GLY A 100 23.16 -13.81 8.89
C GLY A 100 24.02 -13.55 10.13
N ILE A 101 24.81 -14.54 10.52
CA ILE A 101 25.66 -14.46 11.73
C ILE A 101 26.69 -13.33 11.57
N GLY A 102 26.72 -12.43 12.55
CA GLY A 102 27.68 -11.32 12.61
C GLY A 102 27.31 -10.11 11.77
N HIS A 103 26.08 -10.02 11.27
CA HIS A 103 25.58 -8.78 10.71
C HIS A 103 25.37 -7.75 11.82
N THR A 104 25.63 -6.49 11.50
CA THR A 104 25.41 -5.35 12.40
C THR A 104 24.61 -4.27 11.73
N LEU A 105 23.64 -3.70 12.44
CA LEU A 105 22.84 -2.58 11.97
C LEU A 105 23.72 -1.33 11.81
N VAL A 106 23.66 -0.68 10.66
CA VAL A 106 24.24 0.66 10.46
C VAL A 106 23.17 1.71 10.72
N ARG A 107 22.04 1.62 10.02
CA ARG A 107 20.95 2.59 10.17
C ARG A 107 19.65 2.06 9.58
N ARG A 108 18.52 2.39 10.23
CA ARG A 108 17.20 2.35 9.65
C ARG A 108 16.95 3.61 8.81
N GLU A 109 16.12 3.49 7.78
CA GLU A 109 15.76 4.60 6.89
C GLU A 109 16.99 5.38 6.42
N TYR A 110 17.95 4.65 5.82
CA TYR A 110 19.18 5.27 5.32
C TYR A 110 18.88 6.20 4.15
N PRO A 111 19.15 7.53 4.27
CA PRO A 111 18.75 8.50 3.27
C PRO A 111 19.51 8.34 1.96
N THR A 112 18.78 8.39 0.85
CA THR A 112 19.33 8.46 -0.51
C THR A 112 18.64 9.58 -1.30
N ALA A 113 19.17 9.91 -2.47
CA ALA A 113 18.59 10.95 -3.33
C ALA A 113 17.19 10.58 -3.87
N ILE A 114 16.78 9.32 -3.82
CA ILE A 114 15.49 8.82 -4.34
C ILE A 114 14.56 8.28 -3.25
N GLY A 115 14.87 8.54 -1.99
CA GLY A 115 14.14 8.07 -0.81
C GLY A 115 15.01 7.24 0.14
N PRO A 116 14.54 6.92 1.33
CA PRO A 116 15.28 6.12 2.30
C PRO A 116 15.27 4.64 1.92
N VAL A 117 16.38 3.96 2.17
CA VAL A 117 16.47 2.49 2.21
C VAL A 117 16.03 2.04 3.60
N ASP A 118 15.18 1.02 3.70
CA ASP A 118 14.59 0.59 4.97
C ASP A 118 15.64 0.27 6.03
N ILE A 119 16.63 -0.55 5.68
CA ILE A 119 17.76 -0.89 6.56
C ILE A 119 19.07 -0.92 5.78
N LEU A 120 20.09 -0.29 6.34
CA LEU A 120 21.49 -0.49 5.95
C LEU A 120 22.22 -1.26 7.07
N ALA A 121 22.92 -2.31 6.70
CA ALA A 121 23.67 -3.18 7.61
C ALA A 121 25.09 -3.45 7.08
N LYS A 122 25.93 -4.03 7.91
CA LYS A 122 27.25 -4.56 7.55
C LYS A 122 27.30 -6.07 7.83
N THR A 123 27.93 -6.81 6.95
CA THR A 123 28.28 -8.21 7.21
C THR A 123 29.44 -8.28 8.22
N LYS A 124 29.70 -9.46 8.76
CA LYS A 124 30.90 -9.70 9.61
C LYS A 124 32.21 -9.33 8.91
N ALA A 125 32.25 -9.44 7.57
CA ALA A 125 33.43 -9.08 6.78
C ALA A 125 33.49 -7.57 6.45
N GLY A 126 32.50 -6.78 6.87
CA GLY A 126 32.43 -5.35 6.63
C GLY A 126 31.75 -4.94 5.32
N ALA A 127 31.28 -5.88 4.50
CA ALA A 127 30.52 -5.54 3.29
C ALA A 127 29.19 -4.87 3.64
N THR A 128 28.78 -3.91 2.83
CA THR A 128 27.52 -3.19 3.01
C THR A 128 26.34 -4.01 2.48
N VAL A 129 25.25 -4.04 3.22
CA VAL A 129 23.99 -4.72 2.83
C VAL A 129 22.87 -3.71 2.90
N ALA A 130 22.12 -3.55 1.81
CA ALA A 130 20.90 -2.77 1.74
C ALA A 130 19.68 -3.70 1.73
N ILE A 131 18.73 -3.42 2.59
CA ILE A 131 17.54 -4.25 2.79
C ILE A 131 16.29 -3.45 2.47
N GLU A 132 15.43 -3.98 1.62
CA GLU A 132 14.08 -3.50 1.36
C GLU A 132 13.08 -4.47 1.97
N ILE A 133 12.09 -3.94 2.69
CA ILE A 133 11.13 -4.72 3.48
C ILE A 133 9.72 -4.47 2.95
N LYS A 134 8.98 -5.54 2.72
CA LYS A 134 7.58 -5.49 2.33
C LYS A 134 6.76 -6.49 3.16
N ARG A 135 5.49 -6.20 3.37
CA ARG A 135 4.57 -7.22 3.86
C ARG A 135 4.39 -8.31 2.81
N ARG A 136 4.11 -7.91 1.57
CA ARG A 136 4.00 -8.80 0.40
C ARG A 136 4.98 -8.34 -0.67
N GLY A 137 6.02 -9.12 -0.87
CA GLY A 137 7.08 -8.83 -1.82
C GLY A 137 6.65 -9.10 -3.26
N ASP A 138 6.62 -8.07 -4.07
CA ASP A 138 6.32 -8.11 -5.50
C ASP A 138 7.43 -7.52 -6.34
N ILE A 139 7.23 -7.48 -7.65
CA ILE A 139 8.20 -6.97 -8.62
C ILE A 139 8.58 -5.52 -8.32
N ASP A 140 7.62 -4.67 -7.92
CA ASP A 140 7.87 -3.25 -7.67
C ASP A 140 8.85 -3.03 -6.52
N GLY A 141 8.77 -3.87 -5.47
CA GLY A 141 9.72 -3.83 -4.36
C GLY A 141 11.14 -4.24 -4.77
N VAL A 142 11.27 -5.25 -5.64
CA VAL A 142 12.58 -5.64 -6.20
C VAL A 142 13.16 -4.54 -7.08
N GLU A 143 12.33 -3.91 -7.92
CA GLU A 143 12.72 -2.76 -8.75
C GLU A 143 13.16 -1.57 -7.89
N GLN A 144 12.48 -1.32 -6.79
CA GLN A 144 12.85 -0.28 -5.83
C GLN A 144 14.24 -0.54 -5.24
N LEU A 145 14.46 -1.76 -4.73
CA LEU A 145 15.77 -2.15 -4.18
C LEU A 145 16.88 -2.08 -5.24
N THR A 146 16.61 -2.49 -6.47
CA THR A 146 17.59 -2.39 -7.57
C THR A 146 18.05 -0.95 -7.78
N ARG A 147 17.12 0.02 -7.80
CA ARG A 147 17.47 1.44 -7.93
C ARG A 147 18.31 1.94 -6.75
N TYR A 148 18.01 1.48 -5.53
CA TYR A 148 18.83 1.80 -4.36
C TYR A 148 20.24 1.23 -4.49
N LEU A 149 20.39 -0.03 -4.90
CA LEU A 149 21.69 -0.68 -5.07
C LEU A 149 22.55 0.04 -6.11
N GLU A 150 21.97 0.42 -7.26
CA GLU A 150 22.66 1.21 -8.27
C GLU A 150 23.17 2.55 -7.73
N LEU A 151 22.35 3.20 -6.90
CA LEU A 151 22.72 4.50 -6.30
C LEU A 151 23.81 4.37 -5.24
N LEU A 152 23.62 3.41 -4.31
CA LEU A 152 24.57 3.17 -3.21
C LEU A 152 25.94 2.69 -3.71
N ASN A 153 25.98 1.90 -4.78
CA ASN A 153 27.23 1.43 -5.39
C ASN A 153 28.04 2.54 -6.09
N ARG A 154 27.48 3.75 -6.25
CA ARG A 154 28.23 4.91 -6.74
C ARG A 154 29.13 5.52 -5.65
N ASP A 155 28.83 5.24 -4.37
CA ASP A 155 29.64 5.69 -3.26
C ASP A 155 30.75 4.67 -2.98
N PRO A 156 32.05 5.04 -3.18
CA PRO A 156 33.17 4.13 -2.94
C PRO A 156 33.30 3.67 -1.48
N LEU A 157 32.70 4.40 -0.51
CA LEU A 157 32.73 4.07 0.91
C LEU A 157 31.70 2.97 1.26
N LEU A 158 30.68 2.76 0.40
CA LEU A 158 29.65 1.77 0.60
C LEU A 158 29.83 0.55 -0.31
N SER A 159 30.37 0.76 -1.53
CA SER A 159 30.54 -0.26 -2.54
C SER A 159 31.60 -1.30 -2.15
N PRO A 160 31.39 -2.60 -2.45
CA PRO A 160 30.18 -3.18 -3.02
C PRO A 160 29.04 -3.31 -2.02
N VAL A 161 27.81 -3.06 -2.50
CA VAL A 161 26.59 -3.16 -1.70
C VAL A 161 25.79 -4.39 -2.13
N GLU A 162 25.56 -5.30 -1.20
CA GLU A 162 24.70 -6.48 -1.39
C GLU A 162 23.22 -6.11 -1.16
N GLY A 163 22.31 -6.73 -1.91
CA GLY A 163 20.87 -6.54 -1.76
C GLY A 163 20.18 -7.68 -1.02
N VAL A 164 19.28 -7.34 -0.10
CA VAL A 164 18.37 -8.29 0.52
C VAL A 164 16.93 -7.80 0.38
N PHE A 165 16.09 -8.59 -0.28
CA PHE A 165 14.67 -8.35 -0.37
C PHE A 165 13.95 -9.19 0.67
N ALA A 166 13.41 -8.56 1.69
CA ALA A 166 12.80 -9.20 2.86
C ALA A 166 11.28 -8.99 2.87
N ALA A 167 10.50 -10.06 3.05
CA ALA A 167 9.05 -9.95 3.16
C ALA A 167 8.44 -11.13 3.92
N GLN A 168 7.22 -10.99 4.44
CA GLN A 168 6.48 -12.14 5.00
C GLN A 168 6.12 -13.16 3.91
N GLU A 169 5.79 -12.69 2.71
CA GLU A 169 5.50 -13.51 1.54
C GLU A 169 6.19 -12.87 0.32
N ILE A 170 6.91 -13.65 -0.46
CA ILE A 170 7.54 -13.19 -1.70
C ILE A 170 6.88 -13.91 -2.87
N LYS A 171 6.26 -13.14 -3.77
CA LYS A 171 5.63 -13.68 -4.98
C LYS A 171 6.67 -14.38 -5.87
N PRO A 172 6.31 -15.50 -6.53
CA PRO A 172 7.24 -16.25 -7.36
C PRO A 172 7.98 -15.39 -8.39
N GLN A 173 7.28 -14.48 -9.08
CA GLN A 173 7.87 -13.61 -10.09
C GLN A 173 8.89 -12.61 -9.50
N ALA A 174 8.59 -12.09 -8.29
CA ALA A 174 9.51 -11.21 -7.58
C ALA A 174 10.78 -11.95 -7.14
N ARG A 175 10.65 -13.21 -6.71
CA ARG A 175 11.79 -14.05 -6.36
C ARG A 175 12.71 -14.29 -7.56
N VAL A 176 12.16 -14.69 -8.71
CA VAL A 176 12.92 -14.89 -9.95
C VAL A 176 13.67 -13.61 -10.32
N LEU A 177 13.00 -12.46 -10.32
CA LEU A 177 13.63 -11.19 -10.66
C LEU A 177 14.74 -10.81 -9.68
N ALA A 178 14.53 -11.04 -8.37
CA ALA A 178 15.53 -10.76 -7.34
C ALA A 178 16.78 -11.63 -7.53
N GLU A 179 16.60 -12.94 -7.75
CA GLU A 179 17.69 -13.89 -7.99
C GLU A 179 18.47 -13.57 -9.25
N ASP A 180 17.80 -13.21 -10.35
CA ASP A 180 18.44 -12.78 -11.62
C ASP A 180 19.31 -11.54 -11.43
N ARG A 181 19.00 -10.70 -10.45
CA ARG A 181 19.76 -9.48 -10.12
C ARG A 181 20.77 -9.68 -8.98
N GLY A 182 20.97 -10.91 -8.52
CA GLY A 182 21.87 -11.21 -7.41
C GLY A 182 21.37 -10.67 -6.06
N ILE A 183 20.08 -10.38 -5.94
CA ILE A 183 19.43 -9.93 -4.71
C ILE A 183 18.97 -11.17 -3.94
N ARG A 184 19.40 -11.26 -2.69
CA ARG A 184 18.99 -12.36 -1.80
C ARG A 184 17.56 -12.14 -1.29
N CYS A 185 16.72 -13.17 -1.36
CA CYS A 185 15.38 -13.17 -0.79
C CYS A 185 15.39 -13.71 0.65
N LEU A 186 14.73 -12.99 1.56
CA LEU A 186 14.55 -13.39 2.96
C LEU A 186 13.05 -13.39 3.30
N VAL A 187 12.52 -14.55 3.68
CA VAL A 187 11.16 -14.64 4.18
C VAL A 187 11.17 -14.41 5.69
N LEU A 188 10.35 -13.47 6.15
CA LEU A 188 10.23 -13.07 7.55
C LEU A 188 9.02 -13.74 8.20
N ASP A 189 9.24 -14.48 9.28
CA ASP A 189 8.16 -14.97 10.12
C ASP A 189 7.81 -13.90 11.17
N TYR A 190 6.78 -13.12 10.87
CA TYR A 190 6.37 -11.98 11.68
C TYR A 190 5.95 -12.38 13.10
N GLU A 191 5.26 -13.51 13.27
CA GLU A 191 4.81 -13.97 14.59
C GLU A 191 6.01 -14.46 15.43
N ALA A 192 6.93 -15.20 14.81
CA ALA A 192 8.16 -15.59 15.48
C ALA A 192 9.02 -14.39 15.89
N MET A 193 9.12 -13.37 15.01
CA MET A 193 9.88 -12.16 15.30
C MET A 193 9.29 -11.34 16.46
N ARG A 194 7.98 -11.40 16.65
CA ARG A 194 7.27 -10.77 17.80
C ARG A 194 7.42 -11.55 19.10
N GLY A 195 8.01 -12.72 19.08
CA GLY A 195 8.05 -13.62 20.24
C GLY A 195 6.70 -14.27 20.56
N VAL A 196 5.75 -14.26 19.63
CA VAL A 196 4.50 -15.01 19.77
C VAL A 196 4.77 -16.46 19.43
N ASP A 197 4.77 -17.31 20.45
CA ASP A 197 4.98 -18.76 20.26
C ASP A 197 3.76 -19.37 19.56
N THR A 198 3.91 -19.67 18.27
CA THR A 198 2.86 -20.29 17.44
C THR A 198 2.70 -21.79 17.70
N SER A 199 3.49 -22.37 18.62
CA SER A 199 3.42 -23.80 18.98
C SER A 199 2.09 -24.18 19.64
N SER A 200 1.35 -23.21 20.21
CA SER A 200 0.06 -23.48 20.87
C SER A 200 -1.16 -23.44 19.94
N THR A 201 -1.00 -23.05 18.66
CA THR A 201 -2.12 -22.89 17.71
C THR A 201 -2.19 -24.01 16.64
N ARG A 202 -1.27 -24.99 16.70
CA ARG A 202 -1.34 -26.19 15.85
C ARG A 202 -2.02 -27.33 16.61
N LEU A 203 -3.29 -27.15 16.95
CA LEU A 203 -4.21 -28.25 17.23
C LEU A 203 -5.15 -28.36 16.03
N PHE A 204 -4.95 -29.45 15.30
CA PHE A 204 -5.63 -30.02 14.13
C PHE A 204 -4.92 -29.80 12.78
#